data_e7a67621875009c69617a2c57bbbbbe0
#
_entry.id   e7a67621875009c69617a2c57bbbbbe0
#
_cell.length_a   1.000
_cell.length_b   1.000
_cell.length_c   1.000
_cell.angle_alpha   90.00
_cell.angle_beta   90.00
_cell.angle_gamma   90.00
#
_symmetry.space_group_name_H-M   'P 1'
#
loop_
_entity.id
_entity.type
_entity.pdbx_description
1 polymer ?
#
loop_
_entity_poly.entity_id
_entity_poly.type
_entity_poly.pdbx_seq_one_letter_code
_entity_poly.pdbx_strand_id
1 'polypeptide(L)'
;MRMRSVASVLALAACLPPAATGQSLDQRIAAVLDAPAAKRASWGILAVRVADGAVLYERNARVPMTPASNTKLVSTALALVRLGPEYRFVTRVLAPDAPDEQGRLRGDLRLVGGGDPTLSGRVVPYSKDAKEGDPLGPLAELADRVVLRGVRVIDGDIVGDATRWPWEPHPAGWAVGDMTWEYGAPVSALTVNDSAVRLSVRPGKAEGEPAAVEFLPPLEPFTVHNTLRTRAGAERRIEVARAPGSSVLEIRGVAPPGGGAAVQWVAVPDPAQFAAEAFALLLRQRGVVIRGRARSLARAPGAPWSEPQGVELARRESPPLAELARIVNKVSQNLHAEMLLRETAHVVRGEGTARAGVEEMAALLKEAGAEEKEFDLEDGSGLSRRGLLSAASLTALLRHMEARGLGELFRSLLPVAGDDGTLSGRFRGVADAAAIRAKTGSLAHVAALSGYAGDDPARRVAFSILVNGYTAPNAEVRALADRIAVEILRESQR
;
A
#
# COMPACT_ATOMS: atom_id res chain seq x y z
N MET A 1 7.80 -48.19 -0.24
CA MET A 1 6.39 -48.09 -0.68
C MET A 1 5.60 -47.46 0.45
N ARG A 2 5.30 -46.20 0.36
CA ARG A 2 4.27 -45.43 1.09
C ARG A 2 4.32 -44.00 0.58
N MET A 3 3.45 -43.71 -0.07
CA MET A 3 2.42 -42.86 -0.63
C MET A 3 2.66 -41.37 -0.33
N ARG A 4 2.79 -40.65 -1.42
CA ARG A 4 2.73 -39.18 -1.52
C ARG A 4 1.33 -38.70 -1.09
N SER A 5 1.27 -37.82 -0.13
CA SER A 5 0.05 -37.07 0.15
C SER A 5 0.10 -35.75 -0.67
N VAL A 6 -0.55 -35.81 -1.80
CA VAL A 6 -0.90 -34.61 -2.58
C VAL A 6 -2.11 -34.00 -1.88
N ALA A 7 -1.93 -32.88 -1.21
CA ALA A 7 -3.04 -32.11 -0.70
C ALA A 7 -3.77 -31.48 -1.89
N SER A 8 -4.81 -32.15 -2.33
CA SER A 8 -5.78 -31.59 -3.26
C SER A 8 -6.52 -30.46 -2.60
N VAL A 9 -6.26 -29.24 -3.03
CA VAL A 9 -7.11 -28.08 -2.75
C VAL A 9 -8.41 -28.34 -3.50
N LEU A 10 -9.39 -28.93 -2.82
CA LEU A 10 -10.76 -28.94 -3.31
C LEU A 10 -11.25 -27.49 -3.34
N ALA A 11 -11.34 -26.94 -4.55
CA ALA A 11 -12.12 -25.75 -4.83
C ALA A 11 -13.59 -26.10 -4.54
N LEU A 12 -14.09 -25.73 -3.36
CA LEU A 12 -15.52 -25.75 -3.10
C LEU A 12 -16.15 -24.68 -4.02
N ALA A 13 -16.55 -25.09 -5.21
CA ALA A 13 -17.51 -24.35 -6.00
C ALA A 13 -18.83 -24.39 -5.20
N ALA A 14 -19.04 -23.35 -4.39
CA ALA A 14 -20.32 -23.16 -3.72
C ALA A 14 -21.36 -22.90 -4.82
N CYS A 15 -22.10 -23.91 -5.22
CA CYS A 15 -23.35 -23.73 -5.95
C CYS A 15 -24.25 -22.85 -5.10
N LEU A 16 -24.40 -21.59 -5.50
CA LEU A 16 -25.40 -20.70 -4.93
C LEU A 16 -26.78 -21.28 -5.26
N PRO A 17 -27.63 -21.55 -4.27
CA PRO A 17 -28.99 -21.97 -4.56
C PRO A 17 -29.71 -20.85 -5.36
N PRO A 18 -30.62 -21.19 -6.27
CA PRO A 18 -31.40 -20.21 -7.00
C PRO A 18 -32.11 -19.28 -6.02
N ALA A 19 -32.11 -17.98 -6.31
CA ALA A 19 -32.74 -16.98 -5.47
C ALA A 19 -34.22 -17.36 -5.29
N ALA A 20 -34.63 -17.61 -4.03
CA ALA A 20 -36.02 -17.80 -3.70
C ALA A 20 -36.76 -16.48 -4.02
N THR A 21 -37.58 -16.49 -5.07
CA THR A 21 -38.45 -15.35 -5.45
C THR A 21 -39.40 -15.07 -4.33
N GLY A 22 -39.13 -13.94 -3.58
CA GLY A 22 -39.99 -13.49 -2.47
C GLY A 22 -39.28 -13.12 -1.16
N GLN A 23 -38.02 -13.50 -0.96
CA GLN A 23 -37.30 -13.14 0.28
C GLN A 23 -36.79 -11.69 0.27
N SER A 24 -36.94 -10.98 1.41
CA SER A 24 -36.36 -9.65 1.60
C SER A 24 -34.81 -9.71 1.68
N LEU A 25 -34.13 -8.57 1.49
CA LEU A 25 -32.67 -8.48 1.66
C LEU A 25 -32.26 -8.94 3.07
N ASP A 26 -33.03 -8.55 4.09
CA ASP A 26 -32.81 -8.96 5.48
C ASP A 26 -32.80 -10.48 5.65
N GLN A 27 -33.77 -11.18 5.08
CA GLN A 27 -33.87 -12.64 5.15
C GLN A 27 -32.70 -13.30 4.43
N ARG A 28 -32.29 -12.79 3.29
CA ARG A 28 -31.15 -13.33 2.50
C ARG A 28 -29.83 -13.15 3.23
N ILE A 29 -29.59 -11.95 3.81
CA ILE A 29 -28.37 -11.70 4.60
C ILE A 29 -28.41 -12.49 5.91
N ALA A 30 -29.55 -12.60 6.59
CA ALA A 30 -29.69 -13.42 7.78
C ALA A 30 -29.30 -14.88 7.52
N ALA A 31 -29.71 -15.46 6.39
CA ALA A 31 -29.33 -16.81 6.00
C ALA A 31 -27.81 -16.97 5.81
N VAL A 32 -27.10 -15.95 5.33
CA VAL A 32 -25.61 -15.95 5.27
C VAL A 32 -25.00 -15.90 6.66
N LEU A 33 -25.55 -15.06 7.54
CA LEU A 33 -25.06 -14.85 8.91
C LEU A 33 -25.39 -16.01 9.87
N ASP A 34 -26.24 -16.95 9.46
CA ASP A 34 -26.52 -18.19 10.20
C ASP A 34 -25.37 -19.21 10.11
N ALA A 35 -24.40 -19.03 9.20
CA ALA A 35 -23.24 -19.91 9.11
C ALA A 35 -22.43 -19.92 10.44
N PRO A 36 -21.87 -21.09 10.85
CA PRO A 36 -21.15 -21.22 12.12
C PRO A 36 -19.98 -20.21 12.27
N ALA A 37 -19.26 -19.94 11.19
CA ALA A 37 -18.17 -18.96 11.20
C ALA A 37 -18.67 -17.53 11.39
N ALA A 38 -19.86 -17.20 10.86
CA ALA A 38 -20.47 -15.88 11.01
C ALA A 38 -20.95 -15.64 12.44
N LYS A 39 -21.53 -16.64 13.09
CA LYS A 39 -22.07 -16.54 14.48
C LYS A 39 -20.99 -16.24 15.53
N ARG A 40 -19.73 -16.51 15.23
CA ARG A 40 -18.58 -16.28 16.11
C ARG A 40 -17.78 -15.05 15.76
N ALA A 41 -18.35 -14.11 15.01
CA ALA A 41 -17.73 -12.87 14.58
C ALA A 41 -18.65 -11.67 14.87
N SER A 42 -18.04 -10.51 15.06
CA SER A 42 -18.75 -9.24 15.10
C SER A 42 -18.89 -8.68 13.69
N TRP A 43 -20.11 -8.34 13.29
CA TRP A 43 -20.44 -7.79 11.97
C TRP A 43 -20.98 -6.39 12.09
N GLY A 44 -20.36 -5.43 11.40
CA GLY A 44 -20.87 -4.09 11.13
C GLY A 44 -21.18 -3.99 9.65
N ILE A 45 -22.45 -3.80 9.30
CA ILE A 45 -22.91 -3.81 7.90
C ILE A 45 -23.85 -2.63 7.68
N LEU A 46 -23.63 -1.89 6.58
CA LEU A 46 -24.58 -0.91 6.08
C LEU A 46 -24.61 -0.96 4.55
N ALA A 47 -25.82 -0.96 3.99
CA ALA A 47 -26.09 -0.82 2.57
C ALA A 47 -27.12 0.30 2.36
N VAL A 48 -26.73 1.32 1.55
CA VAL A 48 -27.54 2.53 1.34
C VAL A 48 -27.62 2.81 -0.15
N ARG A 49 -28.82 3.09 -0.67
CA ARG A 49 -28.97 3.58 -2.04
C ARG A 49 -28.33 4.95 -2.17
N VAL A 50 -27.46 5.11 -3.17
CA VAL A 50 -26.67 6.35 -3.33
C VAL A 50 -27.57 7.53 -3.66
N ALA A 51 -28.55 7.35 -4.53
CA ALA A 51 -29.37 8.40 -5.11
C ALA A 51 -30.22 9.16 -4.07
N ASP A 52 -30.83 8.45 -3.13
CA ASP A 52 -31.79 9.02 -2.15
C ASP A 52 -31.39 8.82 -0.68
N GLY A 53 -30.36 8.00 -0.42
CA GLY A 53 -29.93 7.69 0.93
C GLY A 53 -30.79 6.65 1.64
N ALA A 54 -31.67 5.95 0.94
CA ALA A 54 -32.50 4.91 1.53
C ALA A 54 -31.63 3.77 2.08
N VAL A 55 -31.81 3.45 3.37
CA VAL A 55 -31.15 2.31 4.02
C VAL A 55 -31.82 1.03 3.55
N LEU A 56 -31.06 0.17 2.90
CA LEU A 56 -31.54 -1.13 2.39
C LEU A 56 -31.26 -2.25 3.37
N TYR A 57 -30.16 -2.16 4.12
CA TYR A 57 -29.81 -3.09 5.19
C TYR A 57 -28.91 -2.43 6.21
N GLU A 58 -29.13 -2.73 7.48
CA GLU A 58 -28.32 -2.23 8.59
C GLU A 58 -28.12 -3.31 9.67
N ARG A 59 -26.87 -3.45 10.13
CA ARG A 59 -26.52 -4.26 11.32
C ARG A 59 -25.29 -3.68 11.99
N ASN A 60 -25.40 -3.24 13.26
CA ASN A 60 -24.31 -2.64 14.03
C ASN A 60 -23.55 -1.55 13.24
N ALA A 61 -24.24 -0.83 12.36
CA ALA A 61 -23.62 0.03 11.36
C ALA A 61 -22.77 1.16 11.97
N ARG A 62 -23.13 1.61 13.17
CA ARG A 62 -22.46 2.72 13.88
C ARG A 62 -21.43 2.25 14.91
N VAL A 63 -21.25 0.93 15.07
CA VAL A 63 -20.24 0.39 15.99
C VAL A 63 -18.85 0.53 15.35
N PRO A 64 -17.91 1.26 15.99
CA PRO A 64 -16.53 1.35 15.50
C PRO A 64 -15.84 -0.02 15.53
N MET A 65 -15.21 -0.38 14.44
CA MET A 65 -14.52 -1.66 14.25
C MET A 65 -13.17 -1.43 13.58
N THR A 66 -12.21 -2.33 13.77
CA THR A 66 -10.94 -2.28 13.03
C THR A 66 -11.21 -2.46 11.53
N PRO A 67 -10.92 -1.43 10.70
CA PRO A 67 -11.27 -1.43 9.28
C PRO A 67 -10.22 -2.12 8.40
N ALA A 68 -9.03 -2.37 8.92
CA ALA A 68 -7.87 -2.73 8.13
C ALA A 68 -7.73 -1.78 6.92
N SER A 69 -7.35 -2.28 5.74
CA SER A 69 -7.10 -1.45 4.57
C SER A 69 -8.32 -0.70 4.00
N ASN A 70 -9.51 -0.80 4.62
CA ASN A 70 -10.63 0.08 4.26
C ASN A 70 -10.39 1.53 4.70
N THR A 71 -9.46 1.77 5.62
CA THR A 71 -8.92 3.12 5.92
C THR A 71 -8.42 3.83 4.67
N LYS A 72 -7.89 3.10 3.69
CA LYS A 72 -7.41 3.68 2.42
C LYS A 72 -8.49 4.37 1.59
N LEU A 73 -9.75 4.02 1.80
CA LEU A 73 -10.86 4.79 1.22
C LEU A 73 -10.85 6.23 1.74
N VAL A 74 -10.56 6.41 3.03
CA VAL A 74 -10.53 7.76 3.64
C VAL A 74 -9.29 8.52 3.18
N SER A 75 -8.09 7.92 3.22
CA SER A 75 -6.85 8.60 2.82
C SER A 75 -6.82 8.96 1.33
N THR A 76 -7.34 8.08 0.45
CA THR A 76 -7.42 8.38 -0.99
C THR A 76 -8.50 9.41 -1.32
N ALA A 77 -9.66 9.35 -0.66
CA ALA A 77 -10.69 10.37 -0.77
C ALA A 77 -10.19 11.74 -0.28
N LEU A 78 -9.49 11.77 0.86
CA LEU A 78 -8.89 12.97 1.42
C LEU A 78 -7.93 13.63 0.41
N ALA A 79 -6.99 12.86 -0.13
CA ALA A 79 -6.02 13.38 -1.10
C ALA A 79 -6.72 13.94 -2.34
N LEU A 80 -7.72 13.24 -2.90
CA LEU A 80 -8.47 13.72 -4.06
C LEU A 80 -9.27 14.99 -3.76
N VAL A 81 -9.87 15.10 -2.57
CA VAL A 81 -10.67 16.26 -2.16
C VAL A 81 -9.82 17.48 -1.86
N ARG A 82 -8.67 17.31 -1.19
CA ARG A 82 -7.83 18.43 -0.74
C ARG A 82 -6.81 18.88 -1.79
N LEU A 83 -6.21 17.93 -2.54
CA LEU A 83 -5.16 18.24 -3.52
C LEU A 83 -5.70 18.30 -4.95
N GLY A 84 -6.78 17.60 -5.22
CA GLY A 84 -7.33 17.43 -6.57
C GLY A 84 -6.73 16.26 -7.34
N PRO A 85 -7.47 15.68 -8.31
CA PRO A 85 -7.06 14.48 -9.04
C PRO A 85 -5.81 14.68 -9.91
N GLU A 86 -5.54 15.90 -10.37
CA GLU A 86 -4.42 16.27 -11.25
C GLU A 86 -3.15 16.66 -10.50
N TYR A 87 -3.17 16.67 -9.16
CA TYR A 87 -1.99 16.97 -8.35
C TYR A 87 -0.82 16.06 -8.72
N ARG A 88 0.41 16.63 -8.77
CA ARG A 88 1.64 15.89 -9.10
C ARG A 88 2.71 16.14 -8.06
N PHE A 89 3.37 15.08 -7.66
CA PHE A 89 4.54 15.13 -6.79
C PHE A 89 5.77 15.49 -7.62
N VAL A 90 6.72 16.19 -7.00
CA VAL A 90 7.92 16.66 -7.70
C VAL A 90 9.18 16.20 -6.98
N THR A 91 10.01 15.44 -7.67
CA THR A 91 11.36 15.06 -7.22
C THR A 91 12.38 15.91 -7.98
N ARG A 92 13.34 16.51 -7.26
CA ARG A 92 14.34 17.40 -7.84
C ARG A 92 15.76 16.95 -7.52
N VAL A 93 16.70 17.30 -8.40
CA VAL A 93 18.13 17.15 -8.15
C VAL A 93 18.73 18.55 -8.11
N LEU A 94 19.24 18.94 -6.96
CA LEU A 94 19.79 20.28 -6.69
C LEU A 94 21.28 20.20 -6.41
N ALA A 95 22.02 21.22 -6.88
CA ALA A 95 23.41 21.45 -6.54
C ALA A 95 23.57 22.89 -6.02
N PRO A 96 24.64 23.21 -5.25
CA PRO A 96 24.91 24.58 -4.83
C PRO A 96 25.06 25.55 -6.01
N ASP A 97 25.77 25.11 -7.05
CA ASP A 97 26.06 25.84 -8.29
C ASP A 97 25.91 24.95 -9.52
N ALA A 98 25.90 25.56 -10.71
CA ALA A 98 26.03 24.83 -11.98
C ALA A 98 27.41 24.16 -12.09
N PRO A 99 27.55 23.06 -12.88
CA PRO A 99 28.86 22.49 -13.14
C PRO A 99 29.76 23.50 -13.87
N ASP A 100 31.05 23.49 -13.52
CA ASP A 100 32.04 24.32 -14.23
C ASP A 100 32.28 23.79 -15.67
N GLU A 101 33.15 24.50 -16.44
CA GLU A 101 33.44 24.15 -17.82
C GLU A 101 34.04 22.73 -17.99
N GLN A 102 34.63 22.16 -16.93
CA GLN A 102 35.17 20.81 -16.89
C GLN A 102 34.12 19.78 -16.39
N GLY A 103 32.91 20.23 -16.11
CA GLY A 103 31.83 19.40 -15.63
C GLY A 103 31.94 19.05 -14.15
N ARG A 104 32.62 19.85 -13.35
CA ARG A 104 32.82 19.62 -11.93
C ARG A 104 31.82 20.39 -11.09
N LEU A 105 31.15 19.67 -10.18
CA LEU A 105 30.32 20.25 -9.11
C LEU A 105 31.15 20.35 -7.83
N ARG A 106 31.21 21.56 -7.27
CA ARG A 106 31.85 21.85 -5.98
C ARG A 106 30.80 21.77 -4.90
N GLY A 107 30.83 20.71 -4.09
CA GLY A 107 29.86 20.46 -3.02
C GLY A 107 28.94 19.27 -3.32
N ASP A 108 27.86 19.19 -2.55
CA ASP A 108 26.95 18.05 -2.54
C ASP A 108 25.94 18.11 -3.70
N LEU A 109 25.58 16.93 -4.23
CA LEU A 109 24.43 16.78 -5.10
C LEU A 109 23.26 16.23 -4.28
N ARG A 110 22.14 16.96 -4.22
CA ARG A 110 20.97 16.63 -3.40
C ARG A 110 19.85 16.07 -4.26
N LEU A 111 19.42 14.84 -3.99
CA LEU A 111 18.20 14.25 -4.49
C LEU A 111 17.08 14.58 -3.52
N VAL A 112 16.23 15.56 -3.86
CA VAL A 112 15.19 16.10 -2.99
C VAL A 112 13.87 15.37 -3.22
N GLY A 113 13.41 14.64 -2.23
CA GLY A 113 12.15 13.94 -2.25
C GLY A 113 10.95 14.87 -2.07
N GLY A 114 10.03 14.79 -3.00
CA GLY A 114 8.75 15.52 -2.96
C GLY A 114 7.56 14.66 -2.55
N GLY A 115 7.79 13.50 -1.94
CA GLY A 115 6.72 12.58 -1.58
C GLY A 115 6.21 11.72 -2.76
N ASP A 116 6.92 11.67 -3.88
CA ASP A 116 6.53 10.88 -5.07
C ASP A 116 6.64 9.36 -4.79
N PRO A 117 5.53 8.61 -4.74
CA PRO A 117 5.56 7.16 -4.54
C PRO A 117 5.89 6.38 -5.82
N THR A 118 6.08 7.05 -6.98
CA THR A 118 6.28 6.40 -8.28
C THR A 118 7.74 6.29 -8.71
N LEU A 119 8.70 6.51 -7.80
CA LEU A 119 10.11 6.24 -8.05
C LEU A 119 10.40 4.73 -7.93
N SER A 120 9.71 3.92 -8.71
CA SER A 120 9.77 2.45 -8.65
C SER A 120 9.51 1.83 -10.02
N GLY A 121 9.66 0.51 -10.13
CA GLY A 121 9.31 -0.26 -11.34
C GLY A 121 7.81 -0.46 -11.54
N ARG A 122 6.95 0.12 -10.73
CA ARG A 122 5.49 0.00 -10.90
C ARG A 122 5.03 0.68 -12.18
N VAL A 123 4.16 0.01 -12.90
CA VAL A 123 3.55 0.54 -14.11
C VAL A 123 2.39 1.48 -13.74
N VAL A 124 2.46 2.71 -14.27
CA VAL A 124 1.41 3.73 -14.13
C VAL A 124 1.03 4.21 -15.52
N PRO A 125 -0.26 4.21 -15.89
CA PRO A 125 -1.44 3.82 -15.11
C PRO A 125 -1.47 2.33 -14.75
N TYR A 126 -2.22 2.00 -13.68
CA TYR A 126 -2.38 0.61 -13.23
C TYR A 126 -2.95 -0.27 -14.35
N SER A 127 -2.33 -1.42 -14.56
CA SER A 127 -2.84 -2.49 -15.43
C SER A 127 -2.66 -3.83 -14.72
N LYS A 128 -3.71 -4.67 -14.73
CA LYS A 128 -3.69 -6.00 -14.11
C LYS A 128 -2.69 -6.97 -14.74
N ASP A 129 -2.36 -6.75 -16.02
CA ASP A 129 -1.49 -7.60 -16.82
C ASP A 129 -0.07 -7.04 -16.95
N ALA A 130 0.18 -5.85 -16.38
CA ALA A 130 1.49 -5.21 -16.45
C ALA A 130 2.53 -5.96 -15.60
N LYS A 131 3.69 -6.19 -16.19
CA LYS A 131 4.88 -6.66 -15.46
C LYS A 131 5.61 -5.44 -14.90
N GLU A 132 6.13 -5.56 -13.69
CA GLU A 132 6.98 -4.54 -13.10
C GLU A 132 8.18 -4.25 -14.02
N GLY A 133 8.51 -2.97 -14.16
CA GLY A 133 9.67 -2.48 -14.90
C GLY A 133 10.95 -2.50 -14.06
N ASP A 134 11.94 -1.76 -14.53
CA ASP A 134 13.19 -1.56 -13.76
C ASP A 134 12.88 -0.78 -12.46
N PRO A 135 13.20 -1.35 -11.27
CA PRO A 135 12.96 -0.72 -9.98
C PRO A 135 13.66 0.64 -9.82
N LEU A 136 14.72 0.90 -10.58
CA LEU A 136 15.47 2.15 -10.56
C LEU A 136 15.23 3.03 -11.81
N GLY A 137 14.36 2.61 -12.73
CA GLY A 137 14.10 3.32 -14.00
C GLY A 137 13.83 4.82 -13.84
N PRO A 138 12.87 5.26 -13.01
CA PRO A 138 12.60 6.68 -12.80
C PRO A 138 13.78 7.46 -12.21
N LEU A 139 14.59 6.81 -11.37
CA LEU A 139 15.81 7.40 -10.81
C LEU A 139 16.94 7.48 -11.85
N ALA A 140 17.00 6.50 -12.75
CA ALA A 140 17.93 6.47 -13.88
C ALA A 140 17.69 7.65 -14.83
N GLU A 141 16.42 7.99 -15.11
CA GLU A 141 16.04 9.18 -15.89
C GLU A 141 16.59 10.49 -15.27
N LEU A 142 16.51 10.62 -13.94
CA LEU A 142 17.08 11.78 -13.25
C LEU A 142 18.60 11.81 -13.37
N ALA A 143 19.28 10.67 -13.26
CA ALA A 143 20.72 10.57 -13.43
C ALA A 143 21.16 10.93 -14.87
N ASP A 144 20.41 10.50 -15.89
CA ASP A 144 20.64 10.88 -17.28
C ASP A 144 20.56 12.40 -17.47
N ARG A 145 19.54 13.05 -16.90
CA ARG A 145 19.36 14.52 -16.97
C ARG A 145 20.52 15.25 -16.30
N VAL A 146 21.02 14.77 -15.16
CA VAL A 146 22.20 15.34 -14.49
C VAL A 146 23.45 15.26 -15.38
N VAL A 147 23.66 14.12 -16.03
CA VAL A 147 24.79 13.94 -16.97
C VAL A 147 24.65 14.84 -18.20
N LEU A 148 23.44 14.99 -18.73
CA LEU A 148 23.14 15.88 -19.85
C LEU A 148 23.38 17.37 -19.51
N ARG A 149 23.31 17.75 -18.22
CA ARG A 149 23.70 19.09 -17.75
C ARG A 149 25.22 19.28 -17.68
N GLY A 150 26.00 18.29 -18.11
CA GLY A 150 27.44 18.37 -18.19
C GLY A 150 28.19 17.88 -16.95
N VAL A 151 27.51 17.33 -15.94
CA VAL A 151 28.16 16.84 -14.71
C VAL A 151 29.07 15.65 -15.03
N ARG A 152 30.35 15.73 -14.61
CA ARG A 152 31.36 14.70 -14.76
C ARG A 152 32.02 14.31 -13.44
N VAL A 153 32.17 15.27 -12.54
CA VAL A 153 32.80 15.08 -11.22
C VAL A 153 31.97 15.78 -10.15
N ILE A 154 31.71 15.08 -9.06
CA ILE A 154 31.06 15.61 -7.86
C ILE A 154 32.06 15.53 -6.72
N ASP A 155 32.46 16.68 -6.16
CA ASP A 155 33.44 16.74 -5.07
C ASP A 155 32.85 16.38 -3.72
N GLY A 156 31.57 16.70 -3.51
CA GLY A 156 30.84 16.43 -2.29
C GLY A 156 30.10 15.09 -2.29
N ASP A 157 29.12 15.00 -1.40
CA ASP A 157 28.29 13.83 -1.16
C ASP A 157 27.08 13.77 -2.13
N ILE A 158 26.52 12.57 -2.28
CA ILE A 158 25.19 12.38 -2.81
C ILE A 158 24.23 12.34 -1.63
N VAL A 159 23.36 13.33 -1.53
CA VAL A 159 22.47 13.51 -0.38
C VAL A 159 21.05 13.13 -0.76
N GLY A 160 20.49 12.09 -0.12
CA GLY A 160 19.08 11.79 -0.17
C GLY A 160 18.33 12.68 0.82
N ASP A 161 17.61 13.67 0.31
CA ASP A 161 16.94 14.68 1.13
C ASP A 161 15.46 14.35 1.29
N ALA A 162 15.08 13.91 2.48
CA ALA A 162 13.71 13.61 2.89
C ALA A 162 13.13 14.66 3.84
N THR A 163 13.69 15.87 3.88
CA THR A 163 13.30 16.89 4.87
C THR A 163 11.91 17.47 4.71
N ARG A 164 11.23 17.23 3.57
CA ARG A 164 9.86 17.70 3.31
C ARG A 164 8.90 17.33 4.46
N TRP A 165 9.00 16.08 4.94
CA TRP A 165 8.25 15.60 6.10
C TRP A 165 9.21 15.35 7.27
N PRO A 166 8.73 15.44 8.54
CA PRO A 166 9.53 15.02 9.68
C PRO A 166 9.76 13.50 9.64
N TRP A 167 10.87 13.05 10.20
CA TRP A 167 11.20 11.62 10.28
C TRP A 167 10.35 10.93 11.34
N GLU A 168 9.22 10.41 10.91
CA GLU A 168 8.28 9.58 11.65
C GLU A 168 8.04 8.30 10.84
N PRO A 169 8.99 7.35 10.84
CA PRO A 169 9.01 6.26 9.85
C PRO A 169 7.81 5.31 9.94
N HIS A 170 7.24 5.15 11.14
CA HIS A 170 6.14 4.22 11.35
C HIS A 170 5.02 4.89 12.15
N PRO A 171 3.79 4.90 11.64
CA PRO A 171 2.62 5.35 12.39
C PRO A 171 2.40 4.55 13.67
N ALA A 172 1.67 5.13 14.61
CA ALA A 172 1.32 4.47 15.86
C ALA A 172 0.47 3.20 15.62
N GLY A 173 0.69 2.17 16.44
CA GLY A 173 -0.06 0.93 16.40
C GLY A 173 0.35 -0.07 15.31
N TRP A 174 1.39 0.21 14.53
CA TRP A 174 2.00 -0.79 13.65
C TRP A 174 2.71 -1.85 14.49
N ALA A 175 2.55 -3.12 14.15
CA ALA A 175 3.21 -4.19 14.86
C ALA A 175 4.69 -4.29 14.47
N VAL A 176 5.55 -4.57 15.46
CA VAL A 176 7.00 -4.71 15.25
C VAL A 176 7.33 -5.73 14.15
N GLY A 177 6.57 -6.84 14.09
CA GLY A 177 6.75 -7.88 13.08
C GLY A 177 6.41 -7.42 11.64
N ASP A 178 5.65 -6.35 11.48
CA ASP A 178 5.28 -5.81 10.17
C ASP A 178 6.44 -4.99 9.57
N MET A 179 7.29 -4.35 10.41
CA MET A 179 8.34 -3.41 10.00
C MET A 179 9.51 -4.04 9.22
N THR A 180 9.59 -5.37 9.18
CA THR A 180 10.60 -6.07 8.37
C THR A 180 10.20 -6.15 6.91
N TRP A 181 8.90 -6.13 6.61
CA TRP A 181 8.33 -6.42 5.29
C TRP A 181 7.95 -5.15 4.54
N GLU A 182 7.84 -5.24 3.22
CA GLU A 182 7.48 -4.13 2.34
C GLU A 182 6.17 -3.43 2.72
N TYR A 183 5.20 -4.17 3.23
CA TYR A 183 3.92 -3.59 3.64
C TYR A 183 3.99 -2.77 4.94
N GLY A 184 5.09 -2.89 5.70
CA GLY A 184 5.42 -2.08 6.87
C GLY A 184 6.67 -1.21 6.66
N ALA A 185 7.00 -0.88 5.41
CA ALA A 185 8.16 -0.06 5.08
C ALA A 185 8.11 1.34 5.72
N PRO A 186 9.27 1.91 6.09
CA PRO A 186 9.34 3.26 6.66
C PRO A 186 8.80 4.32 5.71
N VAL A 187 7.97 5.22 6.22
CA VAL A 187 7.40 6.34 5.47
C VAL A 187 8.43 7.46 5.37
N SER A 188 8.71 7.91 4.15
CA SER A 188 9.69 8.96 3.87
C SER A 188 9.23 9.83 2.70
N ALA A 189 9.62 11.11 2.69
CA ALA A 189 9.39 12.00 1.56
C ALA A 189 10.25 11.65 0.33
N LEU A 190 11.31 10.87 0.52
CA LEU A 190 12.13 10.31 -0.54
C LEU A 190 12.09 8.77 -0.44
N THR A 191 11.41 8.15 -1.40
CA THR A 191 11.16 6.71 -1.45
C THR A 191 11.51 6.20 -2.83
N VAL A 192 12.30 5.14 -2.90
CA VAL A 192 12.67 4.44 -4.14
C VAL A 192 12.28 2.98 -4.01
N ASN A 193 11.70 2.39 -5.07
CA ASN A 193 11.27 1.00 -5.11
C ASN A 193 10.40 0.59 -3.90
N ASP A 194 9.39 1.42 -3.56
CA ASP A 194 8.50 1.26 -2.41
C ASP A 194 9.23 1.11 -1.06
N SER A 195 10.42 1.68 -0.90
CA SER A 195 11.30 1.50 0.26
C SER A 195 11.58 0.03 0.60
N ALA A 196 11.67 -0.84 -0.41
CA ALA A 196 11.90 -2.27 -0.23
C ALA A 196 12.85 -2.84 -1.28
N VAL A 197 13.46 -3.96 -0.95
CA VAL A 197 14.26 -4.77 -1.87
C VAL A 197 13.70 -6.19 -1.95
N ARG A 198 13.79 -6.78 -3.13
CA ARG A 198 13.49 -8.20 -3.30
C ARG A 198 14.69 -9.01 -2.84
N LEU A 199 14.52 -9.74 -1.73
CA LEU A 199 15.47 -10.70 -1.19
C LEU A 199 15.24 -12.06 -1.85
N SER A 200 16.29 -12.64 -2.41
CA SER A 200 16.31 -14.02 -2.92
C SER A 200 17.31 -14.85 -2.10
N VAL A 201 16.82 -15.88 -1.42
CA VAL A 201 17.65 -16.82 -0.64
C VAL A 201 17.62 -18.18 -1.30
N ARG A 202 18.75 -18.61 -1.85
CA ARG A 202 18.90 -19.89 -2.56
C ARG A 202 19.78 -20.84 -1.74
N PRO A 203 19.28 -22.04 -1.35
CA PRO A 203 20.11 -23.06 -0.71
C PRO A 203 21.31 -23.44 -1.55
N GLY A 204 22.39 -23.91 -0.90
CA GLY A 204 23.55 -24.48 -1.57
C GLY A 204 23.20 -25.69 -2.44
N LYS A 205 24.11 -26.08 -3.32
CA LYS A 205 23.94 -27.23 -4.22
C LYS A 205 24.17 -28.56 -3.53
N ALA A 206 25.02 -28.57 -2.48
CA ALA A 206 25.37 -29.75 -1.68
C ALA A 206 25.09 -29.51 -0.18
N GLU A 207 25.04 -30.60 0.59
CA GLU A 207 24.89 -30.54 2.04
C GLU A 207 26.07 -29.78 2.67
N GLY A 208 25.76 -28.89 3.63
CA GLY A 208 26.74 -28.05 4.32
C GLY A 208 27.11 -26.76 3.58
N GLU A 209 26.80 -26.63 2.28
CA GLU A 209 27.08 -25.38 1.56
C GLU A 209 26.18 -24.22 2.09
N PRO A 210 26.73 -23.00 2.22
CA PRO A 210 25.94 -21.84 2.61
C PRO A 210 24.92 -21.46 1.53
N ALA A 211 23.81 -20.87 1.94
CA ALA A 211 22.84 -20.30 1.00
C ALA A 211 23.39 -19.02 0.37
N ALA A 212 23.13 -18.84 -0.91
CA ALA A 212 23.36 -17.59 -1.61
C ALA A 212 22.23 -16.59 -1.30
N VAL A 213 22.61 -15.33 -1.07
CA VAL A 213 21.68 -14.23 -0.78
C VAL A 213 21.88 -13.15 -1.83
N GLU A 214 20.81 -12.74 -2.48
CA GLU A 214 20.81 -11.73 -3.53
C GLU A 214 19.72 -10.70 -3.29
N PHE A 215 20.00 -9.42 -3.60
CA PHE A 215 19.03 -8.33 -3.55
C PHE A 215 18.75 -7.78 -4.96
N LEU A 216 17.51 -7.33 -5.18
CA LEU A 216 17.13 -6.57 -6.36
C LEU A 216 16.33 -5.32 -5.92
N PRO A 217 16.76 -4.10 -6.29
CA PRO A 217 17.98 -3.77 -7.06
C PRO A 217 19.26 -4.22 -6.35
N PRO A 218 20.40 -4.35 -7.07
CA PRO A 218 21.66 -4.88 -6.54
C PRO A 218 22.37 -3.85 -5.64
N LEU A 219 21.75 -3.54 -4.53
CA LEU A 219 22.24 -2.68 -3.46
C LEU A 219 22.24 -3.49 -2.17
N GLU A 220 23.11 -3.16 -1.25
CA GLU A 220 23.29 -3.87 0.02
C GLU A 220 22.85 -3.00 1.22
N PRO A 221 21.55 -2.76 1.40
CA PRO A 221 21.05 -1.92 2.49
C PRO A 221 21.16 -2.59 3.88
N PHE A 222 21.67 -3.83 3.92
CA PHE A 222 21.75 -4.64 5.13
C PHE A 222 23.14 -5.24 5.34
N THR A 223 23.53 -5.36 6.61
CA THR A 223 24.53 -6.35 7.04
C THR A 223 23.84 -7.69 7.19
N VAL A 224 24.17 -8.68 6.35
CA VAL A 224 23.48 -9.98 6.35
C VAL A 224 24.18 -10.98 7.25
N HIS A 225 23.49 -11.47 8.28
CA HIS A 225 23.91 -12.62 9.09
C HIS A 225 23.18 -13.87 8.59
N ASN A 226 23.84 -14.62 7.70
CA ASN A 226 23.27 -15.83 7.11
C ASN A 226 23.76 -17.09 7.84
N THR A 227 22.86 -17.73 8.60
CA THR A 227 23.09 -18.99 9.29
C THR A 227 22.24 -20.14 8.75
N LEU A 228 21.60 -19.94 7.59
CA LEU A 228 20.83 -20.97 6.91
C LEU A 228 21.70 -22.16 6.58
N ARG A 229 21.25 -23.38 6.92
CA ARG A 229 21.97 -24.63 6.64
C ARG A 229 21.33 -25.37 5.48
N THR A 230 22.14 -25.73 4.49
CA THR A 230 21.74 -26.68 3.44
C THR A 230 21.87 -28.10 3.98
N ARG A 231 20.77 -28.87 4.02
CA ARG A 231 20.73 -30.22 4.62
C ARG A 231 19.84 -31.14 3.79
N ALA A 232 20.39 -32.28 3.39
CA ALA A 232 19.66 -33.30 2.63
C ALA A 232 18.47 -33.84 3.44
N GLY A 233 17.33 -34.06 2.78
CA GLY A 233 16.11 -34.60 3.42
C GLY A 233 15.40 -33.67 4.38
N ALA A 234 15.91 -32.43 4.59
CA ALA A 234 15.24 -31.48 5.45
C ALA A 234 13.98 -30.90 4.81
N GLU A 235 12.94 -30.69 5.61
CA GLU A 235 11.82 -29.83 5.25
C GLU A 235 12.29 -28.37 5.19
N ARG A 236 11.89 -27.66 4.15
CA ARG A 236 12.30 -26.29 3.94
C ARG A 236 11.69 -25.37 5.01
N ARG A 237 12.53 -24.69 5.80
CA ARG A 237 12.16 -23.65 6.73
C ARG A 237 13.20 -22.54 6.67
N ILE A 238 12.81 -21.39 6.10
CA ILE A 238 13.64 -20.19 5.97
C ILE A 238 12.95 -19.06 6.73
N GLU A 239 13.64 -18.54 7.72
CA GLU A 239 13.20 -17.42 8.52
C GLU A 239 14.09 -16.21 8.22
N VAL A 240 13.44 -15.07 8.01
CA VAL A 240 14.11 -13.76 7.85
C VAL A 240 13.61 -12.88 8.98
N ALA A 241 14.53 -12.27 9.72
CA ALA A 241 14.22 -11.41 10.85
C ALA A 241 15.11 -10.17 10.85
N ARG A 242 14.58 -9.07 11.37
CA ARG A 242 15.31 -7.82 11.59
C ARG A 242 14.80 -7.17 12.87
N ALA A 243 15.70 -6.80 13.77
CA ALA A 243 15.33 -6.02 14.95
C ALA A 243 14.90 -4.60 14.55
N PRO A 244 13.94 -3.98 15.25
CA PRO A 244 13.53 -2.61 15.00
C PRO A 244 14.71 -1.63 14.99
N GLY A 245 14.79 -0.76 13.98
CA GLY A 245 15.88 0.21 13.84
C GLY A 245 17.23 -0.37 13.43
N SER A 246 17.35 -1.70 13.25
CA SER A 246 18.59 -2.35 12.85
C SER A 246 18.74 -2.42 11.33
N SER A 247 19.99 -2.32 10.84
CA SER A 247 20.37 -2.67 9.48
C SER A 247 20.85 -4.12 9.36
N VAL A 248 20.87 -4.88 10.45
CA VAL A 248 21.27 -6.31 10.44
C VAL A 248 20.07 -7.16 10.07
N LEU A 249 20.19 -7.91 8.96
CA LEU A 249 19.20 -8.88 8.49
C LEU A 249 19.68 -10.29 8.82
N GLU A 250 18.93 -10.98 9.66
CA GLU A 250 19.19 -12.37 10.03
C GLU A 250 18.46 -13.30 9.09
N ILE A 251 19.18 -14.26 8.50
CA ILE A 251 18.62 -15.34 7.69
C ILE A 251 19.02 -16.66 8.33
N ARG A 252 18.04 -17.44 8.77
CA ARG A 252 18.26 -18.69 9.50
C ARG A 252 17.30 -19.79 9.07
N GLY A 253 17.60 -21.01 9.49
CA GLY A 253 16.77 -22.17 9.24
C GLY A 253 17.50 -23.28 8.47
N VAL A 254 16.74 -24.07 7.72
CA VAL A 254 17.23 -25.22 6.96
C VAL A 254 16.47 -25.35 5.65
N ALA A 255 17.18 -25.82 4.59
CA ALA A 255 16.55 -26.09 3.30
C ALA A 255 17.30 -27.24 2.59
N PRO A 256 16.61 -28.03 1.72
CA PRO A 256 17.27 -29.09 0.98
C PRO A 256 18.22 -28.55 -0.10
N PRO A 257 19.28 -29.29 -0.47
CA PRO A 257 20.20 -28.92 -1.55
C PRO A 257 19.47 -28.72 -2.87
N GLY A 258 19.90 -27.71 -3.64
CA GLY A 258 19.34 -27.41 -4.97
C GLY A 258 17.87 -26.99 -4.97
N GLY A 259 17.31 -26.71 -3.81
CA GLY A 259 15.94 -26.16 -3.65
C GLY A 259 15.82 -24.81 -4.37
N GLY A 260 14.62 -24.49 -4.88
CA GLY A 260 14.32 -23.19 -5.49
C GLY A 260 14.56 -22.03 -4.51
N ALA A 261 14.79 -20.83 -5.03
CA ALA A 261 14.96 -19.64 -4.18
C ALA A 261 13.69 -19.33 -3.35
N ALA A 262 13.87 -18.92 -2.11
CA ALA A 262 12.85 -18.22 -1.36
C ALA A 262 12.93 -16.74 -1.73
N VAL A 263 11.81 -16.16 -2.16
CA VAL A 263 11.74 -14.75 -2.55
C VAL A 263 10.82 -14.04 -1.58
N GLN A 264 11.29 -12.92 -1.02
CA GLN A 264 10.54 -12.06 -0.10
C GLN A 264 10.88 -10.59 -0.38
N TRP A 265 9.98 -9.69 -0.04
CA TRP A 265 10.21 -8.26 -0.10
C TRP A 265 10.49 -7.73 1.31
N VAL A 266 11.65 -7.12 1.49
CA VAL A 266 12.14 -6.64 2.78
C VAL A 266 12.27 -5.14 2.75
N ALA A 267 11.70 -4.47 3.74
CA ALA A 267 11.75 -3.02 3.89
C ALA A 267 13.18 -2.54 4.19
N VAL A 268 13.65 -1.52 3.47
CA VAL A 268 14.94 -0.87 3.78
C VAL A 268 14.84 -0.07 5.09
N PRO A 269 15.92 0.00 5.90
CA PRO A 269 15.86 0.69 7.18
C PRO A 269 15.82 2.23 7.07
N ASP A 270 16.47 2.79 6.04
CA ASP A 270 16.53 4.23 5.74
C ASP A 270 16.27 4.44 4.25
N PRO A 271 15.04 4.84 3.85
CA PRO A 271 14.69 5.07 2.45
C PRO A 271 15.51 6.15 1.76
N ALA A 272 15.87 7.22 2.47
CA ALA A 272 16.64 8.33 1.90
C ALA A 272 18.11 7.95 1.67
N GLN A 273 18.70 7.16 2.57
CA GLN A 273 20.01 6.57 2.40
C GLN A 273 20.04 5.62 1.18
N PHE A 274 19.04 4.73 1.10
CA PHE A 274 18.89 3.82 -0.02
C PHE A 274 18.73 4.55 -1.36
N ALA A 275 17.95 5.62 -1.39
CA ALA A 275 17.81 6.45 -2.59
C ALA A 275 19.11 7.14 -3.00
N ALA A 276 19.88 7.66 -2.03
CA ALA A 276 21.19 8.27 -2.28
C ALA A 276 22.18 7.25 -2.83
N GLU A 277 22.23 6.04 -2.28
CA GLU A 277 23.11 4.95 -2.76
C GLU A 277 22.72 4.49 -4.16
N ALA A 278 21.41 4.32 -4.43
CA ALA A 278 20.90 3.98 -5.75
C ALA A 278 21.28 5.06 -6.78
N PHE A 279 21.10 6.33 -6.42
CA PHE A 279 21.42 7.44 -7.31
C PHE A 279 22.92 7.57 -7.57
N ALA A 280 23.76 7.38 -6.55
CA ALA A 280 25.21 7.33 -6.69
C ALA A 280 25.67 6.18 -7.60
N LEU A 281 25.06 4.99 -7.47
CA LEU A 281 25.31 3.86 -8.36
C LEU A 281 25.00 4.21 -9.82
N LEU A 282 23.82 4.78 -10.07
CA LEU A 282 23.39 5.16 -11.43
C LEU A 282 24.25 6.23 -12.06
N LEU A 283 24.72 7.22 -11.29
CA LEU A 283 25.65 8.24 -11.76
C LEU A 283 27.02 7.65 -12.09
N ARG A 284 27.57 6.75 -11.25
CA ARG A 284 28.84 6.04 -11.53
C ARG A 284 28.76 5.18 -12.78
N GLN A 285 27.65 4.49 -13.00
CA GLN A 285 27.40 3.71 -14.22
C GLN A 285 27.43 4.59 -15.48
N ARG A 286 27.16 5.88 -15.35
CA ARG A 286 27.22 6.90 -16.42
C ARG A 286 28.57 7.62 -16.51
N GLY A 287 29.58 7.16 -15.77
CA GLY A 287 30.91 7.71 -15.79
C GLY A 287 31.13 8.93 -14.90
N VAL A 288 30.20 9.28 -14.04
CA VAL A 288 30.37 10.39 -13.07
C VAL A 288 31.29 9.94 -11.93
N VAL A 289 32.37 10.70 -11.69
CA VAL A 289 33.26 10.48 -10.55
C VAL A 289 32.66 11.16 -9.31
N ILE A 290 32.38 10.38 -8.27
CA ILE A 290 31.88 10.87 -6.99
C ILE A 290 32.95 10.70 -5.95
N ARG A 291 33.45 11.81 -5.38
CA ARG A 291 34.53 11.82 -4.39
C ARG A 291 34.04 11.65 -2.96
N GLY A 292 32.82 12.13 -2.68
CA GLY A 292 32.14 11.95 -1.42
C GLY A 292 31.43 10.61 -1.32
N ARG A 293 30.51 10.52 -0.36
CA ARG A 293 29.72 9.34 -0.04
C ARG A 293 28.21 9.58 -0.26
N ALA A 294 27.43 8.54 -0.29
CA ALA A 294 25.97 8.64 -0.19
C ALA A 294 25.57 8.79 1.28
N ARG A 295 24.65 9.70 1.57
CA ARG A 295 24.10 9.90 2.92
C ARG A 295 22.65 10.37 2.87
N SER A 296 21.90 10.08 3.92
CA SER A 296 20.55 10.61 4.13
C SER A 296 20.56 11.98 4.82
N LEU A 297 19.49 12.75 4.57
CA LEU A 297 19.16 13.96 5.29
C LEU A 297 17.68 13.91 5.66
N ALA A 298 17.40 13.84 6.95
CA ALA A 298 16.06 13.82 7.51
C ALA A 298 15.80 15.03 8.40
N ARG A 299 14.55 15.43 8.53
CA ARG A 299 14.11 16.50 9.42
C ARG A 299 13.58 15.89 10.72
N ALA A 300 14.10 16.35 11.85
CA ALA A 300 13.60 15.95 13.17
C ALA A 300 12.13 16.38 13.36
N PRO A 301 11.32 15.59 14.09
CA PRO A 301 9.98 16.02 14.49
C PRO A 301 10.02 17.38 15.23
N GLY A 302 9.08 18.27 14.88
CA GLY A 302 9.02 19.61 15.42
C GLY A 302 10.00 20.65 14.85
N ALA A 303 10.99 20.22 14.07
CA ALA A 303 11.87 21.16 13.38
C ALA A 303 11.14 21.88 12.24
N PRO A 304 11.38 23.20 12.03
CA PRO A 304 10.79 23.92 10.92
C PRO A 304 11.27 23.38 9.58
N TRP A 305 10.41 23.46 8.58
CA TRP A 305 10.77 23.12 7.21
C TRP A 305 10.97 24.37 6.38
N SER A 306 11.94 24.33 5.50
CA SER A 306 12.13 25.31 4.43
C SER A 306 12.42 24.59 3.13
N GLU A 307 11.91 25.16 2.03
CA GLU A 307 12.16 24.62 0.68
C GLU A 307 13.66 24.57 0.41
N PRO A 308 14.21 23.38 0.03
CA PRO A 308 15.63 23.27 -0.34
C PRO A 308 15.98 24.16 -1.53
N GLN A 309 17.06 24.95 -1.38
CA GLN A 309 17.56 25.89 -2.38
C GLN A 309 18.75 25.30 -3.14
N GLY A 310 18.98 25.78 -4.36
CA GLY A 310 20.10 25.38 -5.23
C GLY A 310 19.74 25.49 -6.70
N VAL A 311 20.72 25.22 -7.56
CA VAL A 311 20.55 25.11 -9.02
C VAL A 311 19.90 23.76 -9.32
N GLU A 312 18.74 23.78 -10.00
CA GLU A 312 18.04 22.57 -10.40
C GLU A 312 18.70 21.97 -11.64
N LEU A 313 19.31 20.80 -11.47
CA LEU A 313 19.95 20.04 -12.54
C LEU A 313 19.01 19.04 -13.20
N ALA A 314 18.05 18.50 -12.44
CA ALA A 314 17.03 17.60 -12.95
C ALA A 314 15.75 17.72 -12.14
N ARG A 315 14.62 17.42 -12.79
CA ARG A 315 13.28 17.42 -12.20
C ARG A 315 12.46 16.28 -12.79
N ARG A 316 11.66 15.64 -11.96
CA ARG A 316 10.65 14.65 -12.36
C ARG A 316 9.33 14.98 -11.70
N GLU A 317 8.26 14.94 -12.47
CA GLU A 317 6.89 15.00 -11.97
C GLU A 317 6.25 13.61 -12.02
N SER A 318 5.50 13.27 -11.00
CA SER A 318 4.73 12.03 -10.96
C SER A 318 3.59 12.04 -11.99
N PRO A 319 3.02 10.88 -12.32
CA PRO A 319 1.66 10.83 -12.87
C PRO A 319 0.66 11.57 -11.97
N PRO A 320 -0.57 11.87 -12.48
CA PRO A 320 -1.61 12.51 -11.68
C PRO A 320 -1.96 11.72 -10.42
N LEU A 321 -2.35 12.40 -9.35
CA LEU A 321 -2.76 11.81 -8.08
C LEU A 321 -3.84 10.73 -8.24
N ALA A 322 -4.77 10.91 -9.18
CA ALA A 322 -5.80 9.92 -9.47
C ALA A 322 -5.21 8.54 -9.79
N GLU A 323 -4.11 8.48 -10.56
CA GLU A 323 -3.46 7.21 -10.89
C GLU A 323 -2.70 6.61 -9.70
N LEU A 324 -2.13 7.45 -8.83
CA LEU A 324 -1.50 7.00 -7.60
C LEU A 324 -2.54 6.44 -6.62
N ALA A 325 -3.66 7.12 -6.45
CA ALA A 325 -4.79 6.66 -5.64
C ALA A 325 -5.39 5.34 -6.18
N ARG A 326 -5.37 5.15 -7.52
CA ARG A 326 -5.75 3.87 -8.15
C ARG A 326 -4.85 2.73 -7.67
N ILE A 327 -3.53 2.91 -7.68
CA ILE A 327 -2.58 1.92 -7.18
C ILE A 327 -2.86 1.62 -5.71
N VAL A 328 -3.02 2.67 -4.87
CA VAL A 328 -3.33 2.49 -3.44
C VAL A 328 -4.54 1.59 -3.23
N ASN A 329 -5.62 1.79 -3.98
CA ASN A 329 -6.84 1.02 -3.81
C ASN A 329 -6.79 -0.35 -4.48
N LYS A 330 -6.29 -0.46 -5.73
CA LYS A 330 -6.26 -1.71 -6.51
C LYS A 330 -5.38 -2.78 -5.85
N VAL A 331 -4.14 -2.43 -5.46
CA VAL A 331 -3.18 -3.38 -4.88
C VAL A 331 -3.05 -3.25 -3.36
N SER A 332 -3.80 -2.32 -2.76
CA SER A 332 -3.81 -2.09 -1.31
C SER A 332 -2.45 -1.64 -0.74
N GLN A 333 -1.73 -0.76 -1.46
CA GLN A 333 -0.38 -0.33 -1.09
C GLN A 333 -0.41 0.57 0.17
N ASN A 334 0.29 0.12 1.24
CA ASN A 334 0.28 0.81 2.53
C ASN A 334 1.14 2.07 2.50
N LEU A 335 2.40 1.95 2.05
CA LEU A 335 3.34 3.07 2.02
C LEU A 335 2.78 4.25 1.21
N HIS A 336 2.21 3.97 0.04
CA HIS A 336 1.62 5.04 -0.79
C HIS A 336 0.45 5.73 -0.08
N ALA A 337 -0.40 4.99 0.66
CA ALA A 337 -1.50 5.58 1.42
C ALA A 337 -0.98 6.54 2.51
N GLU A 338 0.10 6.16 3.22
CA GLU A 338 0.76 7.01 4.21
C GLU A 338 1.41 8.25 3.56
N MET A 339 2.01 8.07 2.38
CA MET A 339 2.62 9.18 1.64
C MET A 339 1.56 10.18 1.19
N LEU A 340 0.43 9.73 0.65
CA LEU A 340 -0.71 10.59 0.30
C LEU A 340 -1.23 11.35 1.53
N LEU A 341 -1.35 10.67 2.67
CA LEU A 341 -1.79 11.28 3.92
C LEU A 341 -0.86 12.42 4.35
N ARG A 342 0.46 12.15 4.39
CA ARG A 342 1.46 13.14 4.82
C ARG A 342 1.59 14.29 3.85
N GLU A 343 1.53 14.04 2.55
CA GLU A 343 1.56 15.10 1.56
C GLU A 343 0.34 16.00 1.66
N THR A 344 -0.84 15.42 1.85
CA THR A 344 -2.06 16.21 2.05
C THR A 344 -1.94 17.12 3.29
N ALA A 345 -1.46 16.59 4.40
CA ALA A 345 -1.21 17.38 5.60
C ALA A 345 -0.15 18.47 5.38
N HIS A 346 0.91 18.17 4.63
CA HIS A 346 1.95 19.13 4.31
C HIS A 346 1.40 20.30 3.48
N VAL A 347 0.64 20.02 2.43
CA VAL A 347 0.11 21.05 1.54
C VAL A 347 -0.98 21.89 2.22
N VAL A 348 -1.86 21.26 2.98
CA VAL A 348 -3.03 21.92 3.59
C VAL A 348 -2.65 22.68 4.86
N ARG A 349 -1.73 22.14 5.67
CA ARG A 349 -1.42 22.64 7.01
C ARG A 349 0.04 23.08 7.21
N GLY A 350 0.92 22.84 6.24
CA GLY A 350 2.37 23.06 6.40
C GLY A 350 3.06 21.96 7.24
N GLU A 351 2.32 20.92 7.66
CA GLU A 351 2.80 19.85 8.55
C GLU A 351 2.73 18.50 7.85
N GLY A 352 3.85 17.89 7.50
CA GLY A 352 3.87 16.55 6.91
C GLY A 352 3.87 15.41 7.93
N THR A 353 3.15 15.54 9.07
CA THR A 353 3.07 14.54 10.14
C THR A 353 1.91 13.55 9.92
N ALA A 354 2.03 12.34 10.48
CA ALA A 354 0.92 11.38 10.48
C ALA A 354 -0.29 11.96 11.23
N ARG A 355 -0.06 12.60 12.39
CA ARG A 355 -1.10 13.22 13.21
C ARG A 355 -1.90 14.26 12.45
N ALA A 356 -1.23 15.22 11.79
CA ALA A 356 -1.92 16.24 11.02
C ALA A 356 -2.75 15.66 9.87
N GLY A 357 -2.26 14.59 9.22
CA GLY A 357 -3.00 13.86 8.20
C GLY A 357 -4.24 13.15 8.74
N VAL A 358 -4.12 12.51 9.89
CA VAL A 358 -5.25 11.86 10.59
C VAL A 358 -6.32 12.88 10.99
N GLU A 359 -5.93 14.06 11.46
CA GLU A 359 -6.86 15.16 11.76
C GLU A 359 -7.62 15.64 10.51
N GLU A 360 -6.95 15.70 9.34
CA GLU A 360 -7.62 16.01 8.07
C GLU A 360 -8.57 14.89 7.62
N MET A 361 -8.22 13.60 7.84
CA MET A 361 -9.13 12.49 7.59
C MET A 361 -10.38 12.57 8.48
N ALA A 362 -10.20 12.89 9.76
CA ALA A 362 -11.31 13.09 10.69
C ALA A 362 -12.21 14.25 10.25
N ALA A 363 -11.63 15.35 9.80
CA ALA A 363 -12.38 16.49 9.26
C ALA A 363 -13.21 16.09 8.02
N LEU A 364 -12.62 15.34 7.08
CA LEU A 364 -13.34 14.85 5.91
C LEU A 364 -14.49 13.91 6.27
N LEU A 365 -14.32 13.01 7.24
CA LEU A 365 -15.40 12.14 7.70
C LEU A 365 -16.54 12.92 8.32
N LYS A 366 -16.26 13.96 9.10
CA LYS A 366 -17.28 14.88 9.63
C LYS A 366 -18.00 15.65 8.51
N GLU A 367 -17.28 16.14 7.51
CA GLU A 367 -17.86 16.75 6.29
C GLU A 367 -18.79 15.78 5.54
N ALA A 368 -18.45 14.49 5.54
CA ALA A 368 -19.26 13.43 4.96
C ALA A 368 -20.50 13.06 5.79
N GLY A 369 -20.64 13.60 7.01
CA GLY A 369 -21.75 13.36 7.91
C GLY A 369 -21.55 12.20 8.89
N ALA A 370 -20.33 11.70 9.07
CA ALA A 370 -20.02 10.73 10.11
C ALA A 370 -19.97 11.42 11.50
N GLU A 371 -20.51 10.73 12.52
CA GLU A 371 -20.44 11.21 13.89
C GLU A 371 -19.06 10.90 14.50
N GLU A 372 -18.55 11.81 15.35
CA GLU A 372 -17.18 11.68 15.92
C GLU A 372 -16.96 10.38 16.70
N LYS A 373 -18.00 9.84 17.33
CA LYS A 373 -17.96 8.56 18.06
C LYS A 373 -17.91 7.32 17.14
N GLU A 374 -18.02 7.49 15.82
CA GLU A 374 -18.04 6.41 14.84
C GLU A 374 -16.66 6.06 14.28
N PHE A 375 -15.63 6.82 14.63
CA PHE A 375 -14.28 6.60 14.14
C PHE A 375 -13.22 7.08 15.14
N ASP A 376 -12.08 6.41 15.10
CA ASP A 376 -10.82 6.81 15.74
C ASP A 376 -9.69 6.37 14.81
N LEU A 377 -8.90 7.28 14.28
CA LEU A 377 -7.95 7.01 13.22
C LEU A 377 -6.52 7.17 13.72
N GLU A 378 -5.61 6.32 13.25
CA GLU A 378 -4.20 6.33 13.65
C GLU A 378 -3.23 6.44 12.47
N ASP A 379 -3.63 5.98 11.28
CA ASP A 379 -2.80 5.94 10.09
C ASP A 379 -3.63 6.11 8.81
N GLY A 380 -2.96 6.23 7.66
CA GLY A 380 -3.61 6.34 6.35
C GLY A 380 -3.86 5.00 5.68
N SER A 381 -3.18 3.95 6.12
CA SER A 381 -3.19 2.63 5.46
C SER A 381 -4.13 1.62 6.08
N GLY A 382 -4.45 1.78 7.38
CA GLY A 382 -5.17 0.80 8.18
C GLY A 382 -4.32 -0.42 8.56
N LEU A 383 -3.01 -0.31 8.55
CA LEU A 383 -2.11 -1.31 9.12
C LEU A 383 -2.11 -1.23 10.65
N SER A 384 -2.34 -0.04 11.21
CA SER A 384 -2.55 0.15 12.63
C SER A 384 -3.73 -0.69 13.13
N ARG A 385 -3.49 -1.45 14.20
CA ARG A 385 -4.54 -2.25 14.87
C ARG A 385 -5.39 -1.43 15.83
N ARG A 386 -5.04 -0.15 16.01
CA ARG A 386 -5.72 0.78 16.93
C ARG A 386 -6.79 1.61 16.21
N GLY A 387 -6.66 1.78 14.88
CA GLY A 387 -7.63 2.53 14.10
C GLY A 387 -9.02 1.87 14.07
N LEU A 388 -10.05 2.68 14.19
CA LEU A 388 -11.45 2.26 14.20
C LEU A 388 -12.26 3.08 13.18
N LEU A 389 -13.17 2.41 12.47
CA LEU A 389 -14.19 3.01 11.60
C LEU A 389 -15.49 2.23 11.73
N SER A 390 -16.61 2.91 11.64
CA SER A 390 -17.90 2.25 11.53
C SER A 390 -18.27 1.97 10.06
N ALA A 391 -19.18 1.04 9.81
CA ALA A 391 -19.76 0.85 8.49
C ALA A 391 -20.51 2.11 8.02
N ALA A 392 -21.10 2.85 8.96
CA ALA A 392 -21.81 4.09 8.68
C ALA A 392 -20.86 5.19 8.20
N SER A 393 -19.73 5.40 8.88
CA SER A 393 -18.75 6.42 8.47
C SER A 393 -18.16 6.14 7.08
N LEU A 394 -17.87 4.88 6.75
CA LEU A 394 -17.38 4.49 5.42
C LEU A 394 -18.46 4.67 4.34
N THR A 395 -19.70 4.30 4.61
CA THR A 395 -20.81 4.47 3.67
C THR A 395 -21.14 5.94 3.46
N ALA A 396 -21.07 6.77 4.51
CA ALA A 396 -21.21 8.21 4.41
C ALA A 396 -20.14 8.84 3.52
N LEU A 397 -18.86 8.41 3.67
CA LEU A 397 -17.77 8.84 2.80
C LEU A 397 -18.01 8.48 1.34
N LEU A 398 -18.42 7.23 1.05
CA LEU A 398 -18.71 6.78 -0.32
C LEU A 398 -19.79 7.66 -0.97
N ARG A 399 -20.87 7.95 -0.25
CA ARG A 399 -21.92 8.85 -0.73
C ARG A 399 -21.44 10.29 -0.90
N HIS A 400 -20.59 10.77 0.01
CA HIS A 400 -19.99 12.10 -0.06
C HIS A 400 -19.17 12.28 -1.34
N MET A 401 -18.39 11.27 -1.75
CA MET A 401 -17.63 11.32 -3.00
C MET A 401 -18.53 11.45 -4.24
N GLU A 402 -19.68 10.78 -4.25
CA GLU A 402 -20.69 10.92 -5.32
C GLU A 402 -21.28 12.35 -5.32
N ALA A 403 -21.68 12.86 -4.16
CA ALA A 403 -22.25 14.21 -4.03
C ALA A 403 -21.29 15.34 -4.44
N ARG A 404 -19.97 15.11 -4.31
CA ARG A 404 -18.93 16.06 -4.76
C ARG A 404 -18.58 15.96 -6.25
N GLY A 405 -19.26 15.12 -7.02
CA GLY A 405 -18.95 14.90 -8.43
C GLY A 405 -17.68 14.08 -8.69
N LEU A 406 -17.12 13.46 -7.66
CA LEU A 406 -15.94 12.59 -7.75
C LEU A 406 -16.30 11.10 -7.77
N GLY A 407 -17.58 10.75 -7.76
CA GLY A 407 -18.05 9.37 -7.61
C GLY A 407 -17.56 8.44 -8.69
N GLU A 408 -17.70 8.79 -9.96
CA GLU A 408 -17.23 7.94 -11.07
C GLU A 408 -15.72 7.74 -11.04
N LEU A 409 -14.96 8.82 -10.79
CA LEU A 409 -13.52 8.70 -10.59
C LEU A 409 -13.23 7.74 -9.42
N PHE A 410 -13.81 7.97 -8.25
CA PHE A 410 -13.54 7.20 -7.05
C PHE A 410 -13.90 5.71 -7.22
N ARG A 411 -15.03 5.41 -7.84
CA ARG A 411 -15.40 4.04 -8.23
C ARG A 411 -14.36 3.38 -9.12
N SER A 412 -13.83 4.12 -10.10
CA SER A 412 -12.85 3.59 -11.04
C SER A 412 -11.53 3.20 -10.37
N LEU A 413 -11.22 3.77 -9.20
CA LEU A 413 -10.01 3.46 -8.44
C LEU A 413 -10.12 2.14 -7.68
N LEU A 414 -11.33 1.62 -7.44
CA LEU A 414 -11.55 0.44 -6.62
C LEU A 414 -11.32 -0.86 -7.40
N PRO A 415 -10.87 -1.94 -6.74
CA PRO A 415 -10.85 -3.28 -7.31
C PRO A 415 -12.21 -3.69 -7.86
N VAL A 416 -12.22 -4.36 -9.01
CA VAL A 416 -13.39 -4.91 -9.67
C VAL A 416 -13.53 -6.39 -9.34
N ALA A 417 -14.69 -6.80 -8.86
CA ALA A 417 -14.94 -8.18 -8.47
C ALA A 417 -14.77 -9.13 -9.66
N GLY A 418 -13.98 -10.19 -9.46
CA GLY A 418 -13.69 -11.20 -10.47
C GLY A 418 -12.73 -10.78 -11.58
N ASP A 419 -12.25 -9.52 -11.58
CA ASP A 419 -11.44 -9.00 -12.68
C ASP A 419 -10.05 -8.50 -12.23
N ASP A 420 -9.96 -7.53 -11.33
CA ASP A 420 -8.68 -6.90 -11.04
C ASP A 420 -8.38 -6.67 -9.55
N GLY A 421 -7.16 -6.23 -9.27
CA GLY A 421 -6.70 -5.85 -7.95
C GLY A 421 -6.86 -6.97 -6.92
N THR A 422 -7.19 -6.59 -5.70
CA THR A 422 -7.39 -7.55 -4.60
C THR A 422 -8.69 -8.36 -4.71
N LEU A 423 -9.52 -8.10 -5.71
CA LEU A 423 -10.75 -8.86 -5.99
C LEU A 423 -10.64 -9.80 -7.20
N SER A 424 -9.51 -9.85 -7.91
CA SER A 424 -9.32 -10.66 -9.13
C SER A 424 -9.63 -12.16 -8.95
N GLY A 425 -9.36 -12.70 -7.77
CA GLY A 425 -9.59 -14.10 -7.42
C GLY A 425 -10.91 -14.39 -6.70
N ARG A 426 -11.75 -13.35 -6.46
CA ARG A 426 -12.99 -13.43 -5.68
C ARG A 426 -14.21 -13.33 -6.60
N PHE A 427 -15.41 -13.66 -6.11
CA PHE A 427 -16.68 -13.58 -6.85
C PHE A 427 -16.74 -14.44 -8.13
N ARG A 428 -15.95 -15.50 -8.21
CA ARG A 428 -15.92 -16.40 -9.40
C ARG A 428 -17.28 -17.06 -9.60
N GLY A 429 -17.77 -17.03 -10.84
CA GLY A 429 -19.06 -17.63 -11.21
C GLY A 429 -20.29 -16.83 -10.77
N VAL A 430 -20.11 -15.64 -10.23
CA VAL A 430 -21.21 -14.71 -9.93
C VAL A 430 -21.55 -13.91 -11.17
N ALA A 431 -22.81 -13.95 -11.59
CA ALA A 431 -23.29 -13.11 -12.68
C ALA A 431 -23.17 -11.62 -12.30
N ASP A 432 -22.75 -10.78 -13.27
CA ASP A 432 -22.60 -9.33 -13.13
C ASP A 432 -21.67 -8.90 -11.97
N ALA A 433 -20.75 -9.79 -11.52
CA ALA A 433 -19.82 -9.51 -10.43
C ALA A 433 -19.06 -8.20 -10.63
N ALA A 434 -18.71 -7.84 -11.86
CA ALA A 434 -17.98 -6.62 -12.20
C ALA A 434 -18.71 -5.32 -11.80
N ALA A 435 -20.02 -5.37 -11.54
CA ALA A 435 -20.78 -4.27 -10.97
C ALA A 435 -20.48 -4.03 -9.47
N ILE A 436 -19.75 -4.95 -8.81
CA ILE A 436 -19.19 -4.74 -7.47
C ILE A 436 -17.79 -4.16 -7.63
N ARG A 437 -17.58 -2.95 -7.10
CA ARG A 437 -16.28 -2.28 -7.04
C ARG A 437 -16.01 -1.91 -5.58
N ALA A 438 -15.05 -2.59 -4.96
CA ALA A 438 -14.87 -2.46 -3.52
C ALA A 438 -13.41 -2.60 -3.08
N LYS A 439 -13.08 -1.85 -2.03
CA LYS A 439 -11.83 -1.97 -1.30
C LYS A 439 -11.90 -3.11 -0.30
N THR A 440 -10.89 -3.95 -0.28
CA THR A 440 -10.72 -5.01 0.70
C THR A 440 -9.91 -4.54 1.91
N GLY A 441 -10.16 -5.14 3.07
CA GLY A 441 -9.31 -5.01 4.26
C GLY A 441 -9.06 -6.39 4.88
N SER A 442 -7.84 -6.63 5.38
CA SER A 442 -7.51 -7.89 6.06
C SER A 442 -6.35 -7.69 7.04
N LEU A 443 -6.57 -8.08 8.28
CA LEU A 443 -5.55 -8.30 9.32
C LEU A 443 -5.85 -9.62 10.02
N ALA A 444 -5.03 -10.02 11.00
CA ALA A 444 -5.40 -11.16 11.84
C ALA A 444 -6.74 -10.88 12.53
N HIS A 445 -7.70 -11.78 12.35
CA HIS A 445 -9.06 -11.70 12.92
C HIS A 445 -9.91 -10.52 12.41
N VAL A 446 -9.54 -9.92 11.28
CA VAL A 446 -10.23 -8.78 10.65
C VAL A 446 -10.42 -9.03 9.16
N ALA A 447 -11.64 -8.85 8.67
CA ALA A 447 -11.97 -8.81 7.25
C ALA A 447 -12.89 -7.62 6.98
N ALA A 448 -12.66 -6.94 5.85
CA ALA A 448 -13.49 -5.80 5.46
C ALA A 448 -13.69 -5.76 3.93
N LEU A 449 -14.85 -5.24 3.53
CA LEU A 449 -15.19 -5.00 2.13
C LEU A 449 -16.15 -3.81 2.05
N SER A 450 -15.72 -2.70 1.42
CA SER A 450 -16.55 -1.49 1.30
C SER A 450 -16.40 -0.87 -0.08
N GLY A 451 -17.50 -0.40 -0.65
CA GLY A 451 -17.54 0.16 -1.99
C GLY A 451 -18.95 0.29 -2.54
N TYR A 452 -19.10 -0.02 -3.81
CA TYR A 452 -20.35 0.13 -4.53
C TYR A 452 -20.80 -1.17 -5.19
N ALA A 453 -22.11 -1.37 -5.27
CA ALA A 453 -22.77 -2.44 -6.01
C ALA A 453 -23.82 -1.84 -6.96
N GLY A 454 -23.82 -2.30 -8.22
CA GLY A 454 -24.72 -1.84 -9.27
C GLY A 454 -24.11 -0.73 -10.15
N ASP A 455 -24.37 -0.82 -11.45
CA ASP A 455 -23.90 0.13 -12.45
C ASP A 455 -24.91 1.25 -12.72
N ASP A 456 -26.22 0.98 -12.55
CA ASP A 456 -27.26 1.99 -12.69
C ASP A 456 -27.16 3.05 -11.58
N PRO A 457 -26.88 4.32 -11.89
CA PRO A 457 -26.73 5.39 -10.88
C PRO A 457 -27.97 5.55 -9.99
N ALA A 458 -29.18 5.32 -10.52
CA ALA A 458 -30.42 5.46 -9.77
C ALA A 458 -30.62 4.35 -8.70
N ARG A 459 -30.02 3.19 -8.92
CA ARG A 459 -30.15 2.00 -8.06
C ARG A 459 -28.86 1.60 -7.36
N ARG A 460 -27.77 2.26 -7.67
CA ARG A 460 -26.44 2.00 -7.09
C ARG A 460 -26.50 2.03 -5.57
N VAL A 461 -25.86 1.05 -4.96
CA VAL A 461 -25.76 0.90 -3.51
C VAL A 461 -24.33 1.14 -3.05
N ALA A 462 -24.13 2.07 -2.14
CA ALA A 462 -22.90 2.18 -1.35
C ALA A 462 -23.00 1.22 -0.16
N PHE A 463 -21.97 0.43 0.08
CA PHE A 463 -22.00 -0.54 1.17
C PHE A 463 -20.66 -0.63 1.92
N SER A 464 -20.74 -1.02 3.18
CA SER A 464 -19.59 -1.38 4.01
C SER A 464 -19.92 -2.63 4.82
N ILE A 465 -18.99 -3.60 4.81
CA ILE A 465 -19.04 -4.84 5.57
C ILE A 465 -17.74 -4.94 6.35
N LEU A 466 -17.81 -4.81 7.67
CA LEU A 466 -16.69 -4.95 8.60
C LEU A 466 -16.90 -6.20 9.45
N VAL A 467 -15.87 -7.03 9.59
CA VAL A 467 -15.93 -8.28 10.36
C VAL A 467 -14.73 -8.38 11.27
N ASN A 468 -14.97 -8.45 12.57
CA ASN A 468 -13.91 -8.51 13.56
C ASN A 468 -14.11 -9.68 14.55
N GLY A 469 -13.02 -10.09 15.22
CA GLY A 469 -13.07 -10.98 16.39
C GLY A 469 -13.41 -12.43 16.07
N TYR A 470 -13.10 -12.91 14.87
CA TYR A 470 -13.32 -14.33 14.50
C TYR A 470 -12.03 -15.17 14.63
N THR A 471 -12.20 -16.49 14.81
CA THR A 471 -11.11 -17.48 14.85
C THR A 471 -11.17 -18.47 13.66
N ALA A 472 -12.21 -18.39 12.85
CA ALA A 472 -12.33 -19.16 11.62
C ALA A 472 -11.24 -18.74 10.59
N PRO A 473 -10.91 -19.59 9.60
CA PRO A 473 -9.99 -19.21 8.53
C PRO A 473 -10.46 -17.93 7.81
N ASN A 474 -9.53 -17.00 7.56
CA ASN A 474 -9.84 -15.75 6.86
C ASN A 474 -10.56 -15.94 5.52
N ALA A 475 -10.25 -17.02 4.79
CA ALA A 475 -10.88 -17.33 3.50
C ALA A 475 -12.38 -17.60 3.67
N GLU A 476 -12.78 -18.29 4.73
CA GLU A 476 -14.18 -18.61 5.02
C GLU A 476 -14.99 -17.34 5.35
N VAL A 477 -14.45 -16.49 6.24
CA VAL A 477 -15.12 -15.23 6.63
C VAL A 477 -15.22 -14.27 5.44
N ARG A 478 -14.16 -14.17 4.62
CA ARG A 478 -14.20 -13.38 3.38
C ARG A 478 -15.25 -13.89 2.39
N ALA A 479 -15.41 -15.20 2.26
CA ALA A 479 -16.46 -15.78 1.40
C ALA A 479 -17.87 -15.43 1.88
N LEU A 480 -18.10 -15.33 3.19
CA LEU A 480 -19.37 -14.86 3.74
C LEU A 480 -19.61 -13.38 3.44
N ALA A 481 -18.59 -12.53 3.58
CA ALA A 481 -18.70 -11.11 3.20
C ALA A 481 -18.98 -10.95 1.69
N ASP A 482 -18.37 -11.80 0.83
CA ASP A 482 -18.66 -11.82 -0.61
C ASP A 482 -20.12 -12.18 -0.90
N ARG A 483 -20.66 -13.19 -0.21
CA ARG A 483 -22.06 -13.58 -0.36
C ARG A 483 -23.00 -12.43 0.03
N ILE A 484 -22.71 -11.71 1.11
CA ILE A 484 -23.50 -10.53 1.50
C ILE A 484 -23.44 -9.44 0.42
N ALA A 485 -22.25 -9.16 -0.13
CA ALA A 485 -22.10 -8.19 -1.21
C ALA A 485 -22.87 -8.60 -2.49
N VAL A 486 -22.95 -9.89 -2.79
CA VAL A 486 -23.77 -10.43 -3.88
C VAL A 486 -25.28 -10.23 -3.63
N GLU A 487 -25.74 -10.40 -2.39
CA GLU A 487 -27.16 -10.13 -2.07
C GLU A 487 -27.48 -8.64 -2.19
N ILE A 488 -26.53 -7.75 -1.82
CA ILE A 488 -26.67 -6.30 -2.02
C ILE A 488 -26.67 -5.96 -3.53
N LEU A 489 -25.82 -6.59 -4.34
CA LEU A 489 -25.86 -6.43 -5.80
C LEU A 489 -27.21 -6.82 -6.40
N ARG A 490 -27.73 -7.98 -6.01
CA ARG A 490 -29.07 -8.44 -6.45
C ARG A 490 -30.16 -7.45 -6.09
N GLU A 491 -30.05 -6.80 -4.93
CA GLU A 491 -31.01 -5.76 -4.50
C GLU A 491 -30.91 -4.50 -5.37
N SER A 492 -29.71 -4.11 -5.79
CA SER A 492 -29.50 -2.97 -6.70
C SER A 492 -30.04 -3.21 -8.12
N GLN A 493 -30.38 -4.45 -8.48
CA GLN A 493 -30.94 -4.84 -9.78
C GLN A 493 -32.48 -4.91 -9.78
N ARG A 494 -33.10 -4.83 -8.61
CA ARG A 494 -34.58 -4.83 -8.45
C ARG A 494 -35.15 -3.43 -8.51
#